data_3fef18481b148f34e1a84feb7e52437c
#
_entry.id   3fef18481b148f34e1a84feb7e52437c
#
_cell.length_a   1.000
_cell.length_b   1.000
_cell.length_c   1.000
_cell.angle_alpha   90.00
_cell.angle_beta   90.00
_cell.angle_gamma   90.00
#
_symmetry.space_group_name_H-M   'P 1'
#
loop_
_entity.id
_entity.type
_entity.pdbx_description
1 polymer ?
#
loop_
_entity_poly.entity_id
_entity_poly.type
_entity_poly.pdbx_seq_one_letter_code
_entity_poly.pdbx_strand_id
1 'polypeptide(L)'
;MTKALRMSTMFLRTLREDPADADVVSDKLLQRACYLRKAAPGIWTWLPLGLNVLNKIENIIREEMASIDAQEVHFSGLLPREPYEATHRWEEYGDNIFRLKDRHEADYLLAPTHEEMFTLLVKDLYSSYKDLPVTLYQIQTKYRDEFRPRAGLIRGREFIMKDAYSFTLDKEGLVKAYMDERGAYERIFNRLDLKYVPVHAMAGPMGGFESEEFLAPMEIGEDTFAQSPSGKAWNVEALTTPEPEAIDFSNTPAAEKRPTPNAETIDQMVEFANANHPRSDGRAWEASDILKNVVIAVMHPQDDEHDEPWRELVVVGVPGDRTVDMKRLEAQFTPAEIEEATDEDLKKHPELVKGYIGPMAFGPQARGGEKAENANETGEALRYLIDAHIARGSAWFTGADEAGVDYYDLVYGRDFEADGVVEAVQVRHGDMSPDGSGPLSFERGVEIGQVFQLGLKYSNALGLKVLDQNGKTVPVWMGSYGIGVSRVMACIAETHHDEKGLAWPAIIAPAQVHVVATGKDAAAFEAAEQLIADLEAKGIEVIFDDRKKVSPGVKFKDAELIGVPLIAVAGRDTVNNGTIEVRDRNGENAEAVPVADAARMIADRVAALLK
;
A
#
# COMPACT_ATOMS: atom_id res chain seq x y z
N MET A 1 -14.91 20.11 -30.32
CA MET A 1 -15.03 18.86 -31.09
C MET A 1 -13.68 18.22 -31.15
N THR A 2 -13.56 17.03 -30.61
CA THR A 2 -12.32 16.21 -30.60
C THR A 2 -12.13 15.64 -32.00
N LYS A 3 -11.03 15.97 -32.67
CA LYS A 3 -10.72 15.46 -34.01
C LYS A 3 -10.22 14.02 -33.89
N ALA A 4 -10.67 13.13 -34.78
CA ALA A 4 -10.24 11.73 -34.82
C ALA A 4 -8.72 11.57 -34.87
N LEU A 5 -8.20 10.64 -34.08
CA LEU A 5 -6.79 10.29 -34.05
C LEU A 5 -6.48 9.36 -35.24
N ARG A 6 -5.71 9.84 -36.23
CA ARG A 6 -5.41 9.06 -37.44
C ARG A 6 -4.11 8.28 -37.30
N MET A 7 -4.16 6.98 -37.48
CA MET A 7 -2.97 6.12 -37.35
C MET A 7 -1.91 6.36 -38.41
N SER A 8 -2.26 6.97 -39.57
CA SER A 8 -1.27 7.35 -40.60
C SER A 8 -0.38 8.52 -40.20
N THR A 9 -0.85 9.39 -39.28
CA THR A 9 -0.15 10.62 -38.87
C THR A 9 0.20 10.66 -37.39
N MET A 10 -0.40 9.79 -36.58
CA MET A 10 -0.11 9.68 -35.15
C MET A 10 1.31 9.17 -34.93
N PHE A 11 1.98 9.67 -33.90
CA PHE A 11 3.25 9.12 -33.43
C PHE A 11 2.99 7.80 -32.70
N LEU A 12 2.81 6.73 -33.48
CA LEU A 12 2.41 5.42 -33.01
C LEU A 12 3.16 4.32 -33.77
N ARG A 13 3.73 3.38 -33.03
CA ARG A 13 4.31 2.15 -33.59
C ARG A 13 4.20 1.03 -32.59
N THR A 14 3.26 0.11 -32.83
CA THR A 14 3.07 -1.09 -32.04
C THR A 14 4.27 -2.06 -32.17
N LEU A 15 4.55 -2.82 -31.13
CA LEU A 15 5.56 -3.88 -31.13
C LEU A 15 4.89 -5.25 -31.30
N ARG A 16 5.57 -6.17 -31.97
CA ARG A 16 5.08 -7.55 -32.16
C ARG A 16 5.44 -8.43 -30.97
N GLU A 17 6.64 -8.24 -30.45
CA GLU A 17 7.21 -9.02 -29.36
C GLU A 17 7.16 -8.22 -28.05
N ASP A 18 7.12 -8.93 -26.95
CA ASP A 18 7.23 -8.33 -25.61
C ASP A 18 8.63 -7.75 -25.43
N PRO A 19 8.76 -6.60 -24.76
CA PRO A 19 10.07 -6.10 -24.32
C PRO A 19 10.74 -7.13 -23.40
N ALA A 20 12.04 -7.37 -23.64
CA ALA A 20 12.78 -8.42 -22.94
C ALA A 20 12.91 -8.21 -21.43
N ASP A 21 12.76 -6.97 -20.98
CA ASP A 21 12.88 -6.53 -19.58
C ASP A 21 11.54 -6.20 -18.91
N ALA A 22 10.42 -6.50 -19.58
CA ALA A 22 9.09 -6.36 -19.01
C ALA A 22 8.65 -7.69 -18.36
N ASP A 23 8.34 -7.65 -17.09
CA ASP A 23 7.99 -8.83 -16.28
C ASP A 23 6.48 -9.01 -16.08
N VAL A 24 5.71 -7.92 -15.95
CA VAL A 24 4.26 -7.95 -15.73
C VAL A 24 3.48 -7.64 -17.00
N VAL A 25 2.21 -8.05 -17.04
CA VAL A 25 1.36 -7.93 -18.24
C VAL A 25 1.11 -6.48 -18.62
N SER A 26 0.82 -5.62 -17.65
CA SER A 26 0.61 -4.18 -17.88
C SER A 26 1.82 -3.53 -18.54
N ASP A 27 3.04 -3.81 -18.09
CA ASP A 27 4.27 -3.26 -18.67
C ASP A 27 4.45 -3.73 -20.11
N LYS A 28 4.28 -5.03 -20.38
CA LYS A 28 4.36 -5.61 -21.73
C LYS A 28 3.37 -4.94 -22.69
N LEU A 29 2.10 -4.90 -22.31
CA LEU A 29 1.04 -4.40 -23.16
C LEU A 29 1.10 -2.88 -23.39
N LEU A 30 1.38 -2.09 -22.34
CA LEU A 30 1.54 -0.63 -22.47
C LEU A 30 2.68 -0.25 -23.41
N GLN A 31 3.80 -0.97 -23.38
CA GLN A 31 4.90 -0.74 -24.30
C GLN A 31 4.55 -1.22 -25.71
N ARG A 32 3.98 -2.43 -25.86
CA ARG A 32 3.61 -2.98 -27.17
C ARG A 32 2.57 -2.14 -27.90
N ALA A 33 1.56 -1.67 -27.19
CA ALA A 33 0.50 -0.81 -27.73
C ALA A 33 0.91 0.65 -27.91
N CYS A 34 2.17 1.01 -27.61
CA CYS A 34 2.70 2.36 -27.81
C CYS A 34 2.09 3.42 -26.89
N TYR A 35 1.81 3.06 -25.63
CA TYR A 35 1.42 4.01 -24.58
C TYR A 35 2.64 4.61 -23.90
N LEU A 36 3.69 3.81 -23.72
CA LEU A 36 4.91 4.15 -23.00
C LEU A 36 6.16 3.70 -23.74
N ARG A 37 7.29 4.33 -23.40
CA ARG A 37 8.65 3.82 -23.68
C ARG A 37 9.53 4.03 -22.47
N LYS A 38 10.34 3.04 -22.16
CA LYS A 38 11.31 3.09 -21.07
C LYS A 38 12.44 4.04 -21.44
N ALA A 39 12.71 5.03 -20.60
CA ALA A 39 13.84 5.93 -20.71
C ALA A 39 15.05 5.38 -19.91
N ALA A 40 14.79 4.89 -18.69
CA ALA A 40 15.74 4.22 -17.82
C ALA A 40 14.96 3.32 -16.82
N PRO A 41 15.62 2.51 -15.99
CA PRO A 41 14.95 1.74 -14.95
C PRO A 41 14.09 2.63 -14.03
N GLY A 42 12.78 2.39 -14.03
CA GLY A 42 11.80 3.16 -13.24
C GLY A 42 11.49 4.57 -13.77
N ILE A 43 11.94 4.91 -14.99
CA ILE A 43 11.70 6.21 -15.62
C ILE A 43 11.09 5.99 -17.02
N TRP A 44 9.96 6.66 -17.28
CA TRP A 44 9.11 6.40 -18.43
C TRP A 44 8.83 7.63 -19.27
N THR A 45 8.81 7.47 -20.59
CA THR A 45 8.31 8.47 -21.54
C THR A 45 6.88 8.14 -21.90
N TRP A 46 5.97 9.07 -21.64
CA TRP A 46 4.57 8.98 -22.01
C TRP A 46 4.39 9.32 -23.48
N LEU A 47 3.77 8.42 -24.22
CA LEU A 47 3.46 8.62 -25.63
C LEU A 47 2.00 9.12 -25.81
N PRO A 48 1.60 9.58 -27.00
CA PRO A 48 0.29 10.24 -27.18
C PRO A 48 -0.91 9.46 -26.66
N LEU A 49 -0.96 8.14 -26.86
CA LEU A 49 -2.04 7.29 -26.31
C LEU A 49 -1.97 7.20 -24.79
N GLY A 50 -0.78 7.02 -24.23
CA GLY A 50 -0.58 6.95 -22.78
C GLY A 50 -0.95 8.24 -22.08
N LEU A 51 -0.51 9.38 -22.62
CA LEU A 51 -0.85 10.69 -22.09
C LEU A 51 -2.36 10.99 -22.18
N ASN A 52 -3.04 10.52 -23.23
CA ASN A 52 -4.48 10.67 -23.36
C ASN A 52 -5.22 9.91 -22.22
N VAL A 53 -4.87 8.66 -21.97
CA VAL A 53 -5.47 7.86 -20.88
C VAL A 53 -5.16 8.49 -19.51
N LEU A 54 -3.90 8.87 -19.28
CA LEU A 54 -3.47 9.52 -18.04
C LEU A 54 -4.30 10.78 -17.77
N ASN A 55 -4.45 11.68 -18.75
CA ASN A 55 -5.23 12.92 -18.62
C ASN A 55 -6.71 12.64 -18.29
N LYS A 56 -7.28 11.54 -18.81
CA LYS A 56 -8.67 11.16 -18.48
C LYS A 56 -8.79 10.68 -17.04
N ILE A 57 -7.83 9.90 -16.55
CA ILE A 57 -7.78 9.51 -15.14
C ILE A 57 -7.63 10.75 -14.25
N GLU A 58 -6.71 11.66 -14.58
CA GLU A 58 -6.54 12.92 -13.85
C GLU A 58 -7.81 13.77 -13.85
N ASN A 59 -8.56 13.82 -14.95
CA ASN A 59 -9.80 14.59 -15.02
C ASN A 59 -10.89 13.99 -14.12
N ILE A 60 -11.02 12.66 -14.04
CA ILE A 60 -11.92 12.00 -13.10
C ILE A 60 -11.53 12.37 -11.66
N ILE A 61 -10.24 12.35 -11.34
CA ILE A 61 -9.74 12.78 -10.03
C ILE A 61 -10.10 14.25 -9.75
N ARG A 62 -9.89 15.17 -10.70
CA ARG A 62 -10.26 16.59 -10.55
C ARG A 62 -11.75 16.79 -10.30
N GLU A 63 -12.61 16.06 -11.00
CA GLU A 63 -14.06 16.12 -10.80
C GLU A 63 -14.46 15.68 -9.39
N GLU A 64 -13.87 14.61 -8.89
CA GLU A 64 -14.15 14.11 -7.53
C GLU A 64 -13.55 15.01 -6.44
N MET A 65 -12.37 15.60 -6.66
CA MET A 65 -11.80 16.60 -5.75
C MET A 65 -12.68 17.87 -5.71
N ALA A 66 -13.18 18.32 -6.85
CA ALA A 66 -14.11 19.44 -6.89
C ALA A 66 -15.43 19.15 -6.15
N SER A 67 -15.89 17.89 -6.15
CA SER A 67 -17.12 17.48 -5.46
C SER A 67 -17.04 17.60 -3.93
N ILE A 68 -15.84 17.69 -3.37
CA ILE A 68 -15.56 17.89 -1.95
C ILE A 68 -14.94 19.27 -1.65
N ASP A 69 -15.10 20.22 -2.56
CA ASP A 69 -14.60 21.60 -2.46
C ASP A 69 -13.07 21.73 -2.33
N ALA A 70 -12.29 20.70 -2.71
CA ALA A 70 -10.84 20.76 -2.76
C ALA A 70 -10.35 21.62 -3.92
N GLN A 71 -9.29 22.40 -3.69
CA GLN A 71 -8.77 23.38 -4.65
C GLN A 71 -7.42 22.95 -5.21
N GLU A 72 -7.28 22.97 -6.53
CA GLU A 72 -6.05 22.59 -7.22
C GLU A 72 -5.00 23.70 -7.14
N VAL A 73 -3.78 23.33 -6.75
CA VAL A 73 -2.57 24.17 -6.80
C VAL A 73 -1.47 23.38 -7.52
N HIS A 74 -0.34 24.02 -7.80
CA HIS A 74 0.79 23.33 -8.43
C HIS A 74 2.11 23.86 -7.87
N PHE A 75 2.83 23.00 -7.15
CA PHE A 75 4.13 23.31 -6.56
C PHE A 75 5.29 22.96 -7.50
N SER A 76 6.50 23.42 -7.17
CA SER A 76 7.72 22.99 -7.84
C SER A 76 8.10 21.56 -7.44
N GLY A 77 8.75 20.83 -8.34
CA GLY A 77 9.33 19.51 -8.03
C GLY A 77 10.74 19.60 -7.43
N LEU A 78 11.39 20.78 -7.53
CA LEU A 78 12.68 21.08 -6.90
C LEU A 78 12.41 21.84 -5.60
N LEU A 79 12.82 21.30 -4.46
CA LEU A 79 12.46 21.79 -3.15
C LEU A 79 13.70 22.11 -2.31
N PRO A 80 13.65 23.15 -1.44
CA PRO A 80 14.72 23.46 -0.52
C PRO A 80 14.80 22.44 0.62
N ARG A 81 15.98 22.27 1.21
CA ARG A 81 16.27 21.33 2.29
C ARG A 81 15.62 21.72 3.62
N GLU A 82 15.62 23.00 3.98
CA GLU A 82 15.32 23.50 5.31
C GLU A 82 13.93 23.06 5.85
N PRO A 83 12.83 23.06 5.04
CA PRO A 83 11.55 22.54 5.52
C PRO A 83 11.58 21.08 5.93
N TYR A 84 12.36 20.25 5.21
CA TYR A 84 12.49 18.83 5.47
C TYR A 84 13.38 18.51 6.66
N GLU A 85 14.37 19.36 6.95
CA GLU A 85 15.13 19.30 8.22
C GLU A 85 14.23 19.64 9.41
N ALA A 86 13.40 20.68 9.30
CA ALA A 86 12.51 21.09 10.38
C ALA A 86 11.49 20.01 10.76
N THR A 87 11.16 19.10 9.85
CA THR A 87 10.27 17.95 10.08
C THR A 87 11.02 16.64 10.32
N HIS A 88 12.34 16.67 10.38
CA HIS A 88 13.27 15.53 10.47
C HIS A 88 13.23 14.57 9.27
N ARG A 89 12.45 14.88 8.23
CA ARG A 89 12.27 13.99 7.05
C ARG A 89 13.46 14.01 6.10
N TRP A 90 14.37 14.96 6.23
CA TRP A 90 15.63 14.95 5.49
C TRP A 90 16.49 13.72 5.84
N GLU A 91 16.49 13.30 7.11
CA GLU A 91 17.17 12.10 7.60
C GLU A 91 16.27 10.87 7.51
N GLU A 92 15.01 10.94 7.98
CA GLU A 92 14.07 9.81 8.06
C GLU A 92 13.77 9.14 6.70
N TYR A 93 13.82 9.87 5.59
CA TYR A 93 13.67 9.29 4.25
C TYR A 93 14.89 8.48 3.79
N GLY A 94 16.03 8.62 4.45
CA GLY A 94 17.26 7.90 4.14
C GLY A 94 17.69 8.09 2.68
N ASP A 95 17.99 6.99 2.01
CA ASP A 95 18.47 6.96 0.62
C ASP A 95 17.35 7.11 -0.43
N ASN A 96 16.09 7.12 -0.01
CA ASN A 96 14.96 7.27 -0.94
C ASN A 96 14.77 8.70 -1.47
N ILE A 97 15.48 9.70 -0.93
CA ILE A 97 15.45 11.08 -1.43
C ILE A 97 16.55 11.31 -2.47
N PHE A 98 16.19 11.83 -3.64
CA PHE A 98 17.15 12.43 -4.56
C PHE A 98 17.63 13.78 -4.02
N ARG A 99 18.85 13.82 -3.45
CA ARG A 99 19.52 15.03 -2.95
C ARG A 99 20.44 15.60 -4.02
N LEU A 100 20.45 16.92 -4.15
CA LEU A 100 21.29 17.62 -5.13
C LEU A 100 21.76 18.97 -4.57
N LYS A 101 22.81 19.52 -5.16
CA LYS A 101 23.32 20.84 -4.86
C LYS A 101 23.23 21.75 -6.06
N ASP A 102 22.94 23.02 -5.83
CA ASP A 102 23.03 24.03 -6.85
C ASP A 102 24.49 24.52 -7.06
N ARG A 103 24.68 25.52 -7.93
CA ARG A 103 26.00 26.09 -8.20
C ARG A 103 26.61 26.86 -7.03
N HIS A 104 25.82 27.17 -6.01
CA HIS A 104 26.21 27.86 -4.78
C HIS A 104 26.37 26.90 -3.60
N GLU A 105 26.39 25.60 -3.86
CA GLU A 105 26.46 24.52 -2.87
C GLU A 105 25.25 24.46 -1.91
N ALA A 106 24.13 25.13 -2.25
CA ALA A 106 22.90 25.00 -1.51
C ALA A 106 22.24 23.65 -1.76
N ASP A 107 21.75 23.02 -0.70
CA ASP A 107 21.12 21.70 -0.76
C ASP A 107 19.65 21.81 -1.19
N TYR A 108 19.26 20.92 -2.10
CA TYR A 108 17.90 20.75 -2.62
C TYR A 108 17.56 19.26 -2.64
N LEU A 109 16.28 18.99 -2.84
CA LEU A 109 15.78 17.64 -3.12
C LEU A 109 14.79 17.67 -4.28
N LEU A 110 14.63 16.53 -4.98
CA LEU A 110 13.48 16.31 -5.83
C LEU A 110 12.33 15.80 -4.97
N ALA A 111 11.15 16.37 -5.14
CA ALA A 111 9.98 16.16 -4.29
C ALA A 111 9.55 14.69 -4.17
N PRO A 112 9.70 14.02 -3.02
CA PRO A 112 9.08 12.72 -2.78
C PRO A 112 7.59 12.84 -2.41
N THR A 113 7.22 13.96 -1.78
CA THR A 113 5.90 14.41 -1.33
C THR A 113 5.97 15.88 -0.93
N HIS A 114 4.87 16.53 -0.51
CA HIS A 114 4.85 18.00 -0.33
C HIS A 114 4.18 18.48 0.97
N GLU A 115 4.10 17.68 2.03
CA GLU A 115 3.49 18.08 3.30
C GLU A 115 4.03 19.41 3.80
N GLU A 116 5.35 19.57 3.77
CA GLU A 116 6.07 20.76 4.24
C GLU A 116 5.67 22.00 3.43
N MET A 117 5.62 21.86 2.11
CA MET A 117 5.37 22.98 1.21
C MET A 117 3.93 23.47 1.30
N PHE A 118 2.95 22.55 1.41
CA PHE A 118 1.55 22.91 1.64
C PHE A 118 1.36 23.59 3.00
N THR A 119 2.02 23.06 4.04
CA THR A 119 1.99 23.67 5.38
C THR A 119 2.52 25.11 5.38
N LEU A 120 3.65 25.33 4.70
CA LEU A 120 4.25 26.67 4.59
C LEU A 120 3.40 27.62 3.76
N LEU A 121 2.76 27.16 2.69
CA LEU A 121 1.85 27.97 1.88
C LEU A 121 0.64 28.44 2.69
N VAL A 122 0.01 27.53 3.45
CA VAL A 122 -1.13 27.87 4.29
C VAL A 122 -0.71 28.80 5.44
N LYS A 123 0.47 28.58 6.05
CA LYS A 123 1.04 29.47 7.07
C LYS A 123 1.26 30.89 6.58
N ASP A 124 1.69 31.05 5.33
CA ASP A 124 1.93 32.38 4.72
C ASP A 124 0.63 33.14 4.47
N LEU A 125 -0.45 32.44 4.13
CA LEU A 125 -1.70 33.04 3.67
C LEU A 125 -2.80 33.13 4.74
N TYR A 126 -2.83 32.19 5.70
CA TYR A 126 -3.92 32.04 6.67
C TYR A 126 -3.48 32.36 8.09
N SER A 127 -4.31 33.10 8.81
CA SER A 127 -4.03 33.53 10.18
C SER A 127 -5.22 33.43 11.13
N SER A 128 -6.40 33.07 10.63
CA SER A 128 -7.66 33.07 11.39
C SER A 128 -8.43 31.77 11.18
N TYR A 129 -9.16 31.35 12.21
CA TYR A 129 -10.11 30.22 12.11
C TYR A 129 -11.14 30.39 11.00
N LYS A 130 -11.39 31.63 10.55
CA LYS A 130 -12.34 31.95 9.47
C LYS A 130 -11.84 31.50 8.09
N ASP A 131 -10.53 31.29 7.97
CA ASP A 131 -9.88 30.83 6.75
C ASP A 131 -9.98 29.29 6.58
N LEU A 132 -10.38 28.58 7.66
CA LEU A 132 -10.48 27.14 7.75
C LEU A 132 -11.96 26.67 7.80
N PRO A 133 -12.29 25.44 7.37
CA PRO A 133 -11.37 24.44 6.80
C PRO A 133 -10.99 24.76 5.34
N VAL A 134 -9.87 24.21 4.90
CA VAL A 134 -9.48 24.21 3.49
C VAL A 134 -8.80 22.90 3.14
N THR A 135 -9.10 22.38 1.93
CA THR A 135 -8.38 21.24 1.33
C THR A 135 -7.76 21.71 0.02
N LEU A 136 -6.46 21.53 -0.08
CA LEU A 136 -5.67 21.85 -1.26
C LEU A 136 -5.08 20.58 -1.85
N TYR A 137 -5.00 20.48 -3.17
CA TYR A 137 -4.38 19.34 -3.82
C TYR A 137 -3.59 19.74 -5.07
N GLN A 138 -2.74 18.84 -5.52
CA GLN A 138 -2.07 18.94 -6.82
C GLN A 138 -2.05 17.58 -7.49
N ILE A 139 -1.83 17.56 -8.80
CA ILE A 139 -1.40 16.41 -9.58
C ILE A 139 -0.01 16.74 -10.09
N GLN A 140 1.01 16.05 -9.55
CA GLN A 140 2.41 16.42 -9.76
C GLN A 140 3.31 15.19 -9.83
N THR A 141 4.39 15.31 -10.57
CA THR A 141 5.47 14.31 -10.59
C THR A 141 6.17 14.25 -9.24
N LYS A 142 6.37 13.04 -8.75
CA LYS A 142 7.14 12.73 -7.55
C LYS A 142 8.38 11.91 -7.91
N TYR A 143 9.39 12.01 -7.05
CA TYR A 143 10.69 11.38 -7.24
C TYR A 143 11.08 10.63 -5.98
N ARG A 144 11.42 9.34 -6.14
CA ARG A 144 11.97 8.51 -5.06
C ARG A 144 13.13 7.70 -5.63
N ASP A 145 14.28 7.71 -4.97
CA ASP A 145 15.44 6.93 -5.43
C ASP A 145 15.28 5.46 -5.09
N GLU A 146 14.28 4.88 -5.73
CA GLU A 146 13.92 3.48 -5.57
C GLU A 146 15.07 2.56 -5.96
N PHE A 147 15.56 1.79 -5.00
CA PHE A 147 16.70 0.90 -5.19
C PHE A 147 16.43 -0.18 -6.25
N ARG A 148 15.21 -0.74 -6.29
CA ARG A 148 14.81 -1.79 -7.24
C ARG A 148 13.49 -1.45 -7.92
N PRO A 149 13.48 -0.53 -8.90
CA PRO A 149 12.29 -0.26 -9.68
C PRO A 149 11.88 -1.51 -10.46
N ARG A 150 10.59 -1.86 -10.46
CA ARG A 150 10.06 -3.08 -11.06
C ARG A 150 8.59 -2.92 -11.45
N ALA A 151 8.06 -3.92 -12.15
CA ALA A 151 6.65 -3.98 -12.55
C ALA A 151 6.17 -2.71 -13.31
N GLY A 152 6.98 -2.18 -14.22
CA GLY A 152 6.59 -1.06 -15.07
C GLY A 152 6.31 0.22 -14.30
N LEU A 153 5.07 0.74 -14.41
CA LEU A 153 4.61 1.94 -13.71
C LEU A 153 4.21 1.69 -12.23
N ILE A 154 4.18 0.44 -11.77
CA ILE A 154 3.75 0.12 -10.41
C ILE A 154 4.78 0.61 -9.39
N ARG A 155 6.08 0.42 -9.67
CA ARG A 155 7.16 0.89 -8.80
C ARG A 155 8.29 1.51 -9.60
N GLY A 156 8.25 2.83 -9.72
CA GLY A 156 9.21 3.64 -10.46
C GLY A 156 9.93 4.66 -9.59
N ARG A 157 10.95 5.30 -10.18
CA ARG A 157 11.71 6.41 -9.57
C ARG A 157 11.07 7.77 -9.80
N GLU A 158 10.30 7.87 -10.87
CA GLU A 158 9.52 9.04 -11.25
C GLU A 158 8.10 8.59 -11.55
N PHE A 159 7.11 9.19 -10.91
CA PHE A 159 5.71 8.82 -11.04
C PHE A 159 4.79 10.01 -10.80
N ILE A 160 3.57 9.95 -11.30
CA ILE A 160 2.57 11.00 -11.14
C ILE A 160 1.65 10.63 -9.97
N MET A 161 1.51 11.58 -9.04
CA MET A 161 0.67 11.45 -7.85
C MET A 161 -0.31 12.62 -7.76
N LYS A 162 -1.55 12.33 -7.38
CA LYS A 162 -2.43 13.31 -6.76
C LYS A 162 -2.12 13.29 -5.27
N ASP A 163 -1.70 14.39 -4.74
CA ASP A 163 -1.53 14.59 -3.31
C ASP A 163 -2.38 15.76 -2.83
N ALA A 164 -3.21 15.51 -1.82
CA ALA A 164 -4.08 16.49 -1.20
C ALA A 164 -3.78 16.62 0.30
N TYR A 165 -4.06 17.79 0.83
CA TYR A 165 -3.83 18.11 2.24
C TYR A 165 -4.99 18.94 2.78
N SER A 166 -5.60 18.46 3.87
CA SER A 166 -6.62 19.22 4.59
C SER A 166 -6.05 19.97 5.77
N PHE A 167 -6.59 21.14 6.02
CA PHE A 167 -6.23 22.02 7.13
C PHE A 167 -7.48 22.39 7.89
N THR A 168 -7.56 22.04 9.18
CA THR A 168 -8.76 22.20 10.00
C THR A 168 -8.41 22.75 11.38
N LEU A 169 -9.40 23.32 12.06
CA LEU A 169 -9.20 23.95 13.36
C LEU A 169 -9.01 22.93 14.49
N ASP A 170 -9.64 21.78 14.37
CA ASP A 170 -9.72 20.75 15.40
C ASP A 170 -9.74 19.33 14.81
N LYS A 171 -9.70 18.34 15.71
CA LYS A 171 -9.72 16.91 15.33
C LYS A 171 -11.04 16.51 14.66
N GLU A 172 -12.17 17.09 15.05
CA GLU A 172 -13.48 16.77 14.44
C GLU A 172 -13.51 17.20 12.98
N GLY A 173 -12.99 18.41 12.68
CA GLY A 173 -12.80 18.89 11.32
C GLY A 173 -11.86 18.00 10.51
N LEU A 174 -10.76 17.51 11.10
CA LEU A 174 -9.85 16.57 10.45
C LEU A 174 -10.56 15.25 10.08
N VAL A 175 -11.30 14.66 11.03
CA VAL A 175 -12.05 13.42 10.76
C VAL A 175 -13.05 13.61 9.64
N LYS A 176 -13.76 14.75 9.61
CA LYS A 176 -14.68 15.07 8.51
C LYS A 176 -13.97 15.15 7.17
N ALA A 177 -12.87 15.90 7.09
CA ALA A 177 -12.09 16.04 5.84
C ALA A 177 -11.54 14.69 5.38
N TYR A 178 -11.08 13.84 6.31
CA TYR A 178 -10.64 12.48 6.04
C TYR A 178 -11.76 11.63 5.41
N MET A 179 -12.97 11.69 5.96
CA MET A 179 -14.10 10.93 5.43
C MET A 179 -14.58 11.45 4.06
N ASP A 180 -14.50 12.76 3.83
CA ASP A 180 -14.83 13.36 2.53
C ASP A 180 -13.82 12.88 1.45
N GLU A 181 -12.51 12.90 1.73
CA GLU A 181 -11.46 12.39 0.83
C GLU A 181 -11.57 10.88 0.61
N ARG A 182 -11.78 10.10 1.68
CA ARG A 182 -12.00 8.66 1.59
C ARG A 182 -13.18 8.32 0.67
N GLY A 183 -14.30 9.02 0.82
CA GLY A 183 -15.48 8.85 -0.05
C GLY A 183 -15.20 9.26 -1.50
N ALA A 184 -14.39 10.30 -1.74
CA ALA A 184 -13.96 10.67 -3.08
C ALA A 184 -13.09 9.58 -3.72
N TYR A 185 -12.17 8.94 -2.97
CA TYR A 185 -11.37 7.81 -3.45
C TYR A 185 -12.22 6.63 -3.89
N GLU A 186 -13.22 6.26 -3.09
CA GLU A 186 -14.17 5.20 -3.46
C GLU A 186 -14.88 5.51 -4.78
N ARG A 187 -15.34 6.75 -4.98
CA ARG A 187 -15.98 7.16 -6.24
C ARG A 187 -15.00 7.15 -7.42
N ILE A 188 -13.75 7.62 -7.23
CA ILE A 188 -12.70 7.60 -8.25
C ILE A 188 -12.47 6.17 -8.72
N PHE A 189 -12.17 5.23 -7.81
CA PHE A 189 -11.84 3.85 -8.18
C PHE A 189 -13.03 3.11 -8.78
N ASN A 190 -14.25 3.35 -8.29
CA ASN A 190 -15.47 2.79 -8.88
C ASN A 190 -15.69 3.31 -10.31
N ARG A 191 -15.51 4.61 -10.57
CA ARG A 191 -15.61 5.19 -11.92
C ARG A 191 -14.56 4.65 -12.87
N LEU A 192 -13.40 4.28 -12.36
CA LEU A 192 -12.29 3.70 -13.13
C LEU A 192 -12.45 2.19 -13.36
N ASP A 193 -13.52 1.57 -12.84
CA ASP A 193 -13.74 0.12 -12.86
C ASP A 193 -12.56 -0.66 -12.23
N LEU A 194 -11.92 -0.09 -11.22
CA LEU A 194 -10.79 -0.68 -10.52
C LEU A 194 -11.25 -1.21 -9.16
N LYS A 195 -11.14 -2.53 -8.98
CA LYS A 195 -11.43 -3.16 -7.68
C LYS A 195 -10.41 -2.71 -6.65
N TYR A 196 -10.89 -2.44 -5.44
CA TYR A 196 -10.07 -2.03 -4.33
C TYR A 196 -10.59 -2.59 -3.00
N VAL A 197 -9.70 -2.67 -2.03
CA VAL A 197 -10.01 -3.00 -0.63
C VAL A 197 -9.40 -1.89 0.23
N PRO A 198 -10.21 -1.16 1.03
CA PRO A 198 -9.68 -0.26 2.05
C PRO A 198 -9.09 -1.11 3.18
N VAL A 199 -7.85 -0.87 3.52
CA VAL A 199 -7.06 -1.64 4.48
C VAL A 199 -6.60 -0.72 5.59
N HIS A 200 -6.90 -1.04 6.84
CA HIS A 200 -6.34 -0.32 7.99
C HIS A 200 -4.83 -0.50 8.05
N ALA A 201 -4.10 0.59 8.13
CA ALA A 201 -2.64 0.62 8.08
C ALA A 201 -2.05 1.42 9.24
N MET A 202 -0.75 1.22 9.48
CA MET A 202 0.03 2.05 10.38
C MET A 202 0.41 3.36 9.69
N ALA A 203 0.42 4.46 10.44
CA ALA A 203 0.82 5.77 9.89
C ALA A 203 2.33 5.86 9.54
N GLY A 204 3.16 4.98 10.11
CA GLY A 204 4.60 4.90 9.86
C GLY A 204 5.33 6.25 10.04
N PRO A 205 6.40 6.52 9.25
CA PRO A 205 7.17 7.78 9.35
C PRO A 205 6.37 9.05 9.06
N MET A 206 5.21 8.92 8.40
CA MET A 206 4.31 10.06 8.15
C MET A 206 3.75 10.61 9.46
N GLY A 207 3.62 9.77 10.49
CA GLY A 207 2.99 10.09 11.76
C GLY A 207 1.47 10.22 11.65
N GLY A 208 0.77 10.38 12.79
CA GLY A 208 -0.68 10.51 12.82
C GLY A 208 -1.36 9.44 13.67
N PHE A 209 -2.71 9.40 13.60
CA PHE A 209 -3.53 8.54 14.47
C PHE A 209 -4.12 7.35 13.72
N GLU A 210 -4.52 7.55 12.47
CA GLU A 210 -5.19 6.56 11.63
C GLU A 210 -4.71 6.71 10.19
N SER A 211 -4.60 5.59 9.52
CA SER A 211 -4.27 5.50 8.10
C SER A 211 -5.05 4.36 7.47
N GLU A 212 -5.55 4.58 6.26
CA GLU A 212 -6.09 3.52 5.40
C GLU A 212 -5.38 3.54 4.05
N GLU A 213 -5.02 2.35 3.59
CA GLU A 213 -4.51 2.11 2.24
C GLU A 213 -5.63 1.56 1.36
N PHE A 214 -5.71 2.03 0.15
CA PHE A 214 -6.57 1.43 -0.87
C PHE A 214 -5.71 0.48 -1.70
N LEU A 215 -5.90 -0.82 -1.49
CA LEU A 215 -5.16 -1.87 -2.20
C LEU A 215 -5.99 -2.43 -3.34
N ALA A 216 -5.43 -2.47 -4.55
CA ALA A 216 -6.02 -3.20 -5.67
C ALA A 216 -5.58 -4.67 -5.58
N PRO A 217 -6.52 -5.63 -5.33
CA PRO A 217 -6.17 -7.04 -5.19
C PRO A 217 -5.61 -7.60 -6.49
N MET A 218 -4.35 -8.06 -6.46
CA MET A 218 -3.68 -8.71 -7.59
C MET A 218 -2.42 -9.44 -7.13
N GLU A 219 -2.10 -10.55 -7.82
CA GLU A 219 -0.97 -11.42 -7.43
C GLU A 219 0.40 -10.74 -7.50
N ILE A 220 0.56 -9.75 -8.39
CA ILE A 220 1.80 -8.98 -8.53
C ILE A 220 1.99 -7.93 -7.41
N GLY A 221 0.97 -7.76 -6.53
CA GLY A 221 1.00 -6.82 -5.43
C GLY A 221 2.18 -7.08 -4.49
N GLU A 222 2.74 -6.01 -3.93
CA GLU A 222 3.86 -6.09 -2.98
C GLU A 222 3.36 -6.26 -1.56
N ASP A 223 2.19 -5.70 -1.26
CA ASP A 223 1.61 -5.68 0.08
C ASP A 223 0.71 -6.88 0.30
N THR A 224 0.87 -7.50 1.45
CA THR A 224 -0.02 -8.58 1.92
C THR A 224 -0.95 -8.00 2.96
N PHE A 225 -2.25 -8.16 2.75
CA PHE A 225 -3.26 -7.75 3.72
C PHE A 225 -4.08 -8.93 4.19
N ALA A 226 -4.54 -8.83 5.44
CA ALA A 226 -5.43 -9.80 6.05
C ALA A 226 -6.87 -9.31 5.92
N GLN A 227 -7.80 -10.20 5.56
CA GLN A 227 -9.22 -9.90 5.44
C GLN A 227 -10.05 -10.82 6.31
N SER A 228 -11.03 -10.25 7.01
CA SER A 228 -12.01 -10.98 7.81
C SER A 228 -13.24 -11.38 7.00
N PRO A 229 -14.04 -12.36 7.48
CA PRO A 229 -15.32 -12.71 6.86
C PRO A 229 -16.33 -11.56 6.78
N SER A 230 -16.21 -10.53 7.61
CA SER A 230 -17.04 -9.33 7.52
C SER A 230 -16.69 -8.42 6.35
N GLY A 231 -15.56 -8.65 5.67
CA GLY A 231 -15.03 -7.82 4.61
C GLY A 231 -14.08 -6.70 5.07
N LYS A 232 -13.85 -6.52 6.38
CA LYS A 232 -12.81 -5.62 6.87
C LYS A 232 -11.42 -6.17 6.59
N ALA A 233 -10.48 -5.27 6.32
CA ALA A 233 -9.11 -5.65 6.01
C ALA A 233 -8.08 -4.80 6.79
N TRP A 234 -6.94 -5.41 7.05
CA TRP A 234 -5.82 -4.81 7.79
C TRP A 234 -4.50 -5.12 7.10
N ASN A 235 -3.61 -4.16 7.06
CA ASN A 235 -2.21 -4.44 6.84
C ASN A 235 -1.72 -5.34 7.98
N VAL A 236 -0.87 -6.31 7.66
CA VAL A 236 -0.38 -7.29 8.64
C VAL A 236 0.28 -6.61 9.84
N GLU A 237 0.97 -5.49 9.61
CA GLU A 237 1.65 -4.72 10.66
C GLU A 237 0.67 -3.98 11.58
N ALA A 238 -0.49 -3.58 11.08
CA ALA A 238 -1.53 -2.86 11.82
C ALA A 238 -2.57 -3.77 12.50
N LEU A 239 -2.48 -5.09 12.30
CA LEU A 239 -3.45 -6.03 12.79
C LEU A 239 -3.25 -6.26 14.29
N THR A 240 -4.34 -6.16 15.06
CA THR A 240 -4.35 -6.47 16.49
C THR A 240 -4.98 -7.84 16.74
N THR A 241 -4.37 -8.64 17.60
CA THR A 241 -4.88 -9.94 17.99
C THR A 241 -6.00 -9.77 19.02
N PRO A 242 -7.18 -10.36 18.86
CA PRO A 242 -8.21 -10.37 19.90
C PRO A 242 -7.67 -11.00 21.18
N GLU A 243 -7.97 -10.40 22.33
CA GLU A 243 -7.57 -10.97 23.62
C GLU A 243 -8.13 -12.40 23.77
N PRO A 244 -7.28 -13.41 23.98
CA PRO A 244 -7.75 -14.78 24.12
C PRO A 244 -8.57 -14.95 25.41
N GLU A 245 -9.56 -15.83 25.38
CA GLU A 245 -10.30 -16.20 26.59
C GLU A 245 -9.36 -16.80 27.64
N ALA A 246 -9.52 -16.38 28.89
CA ALA A 246 -8.74 -16.91 29.99
C ALA A 246 -9.02 -18.41 30.20
N ILE A 247 -7.94 -19.18 30.44
CA ILE A 247 -8.01 -20.63 30.63
C ILE A 247 -8.11 -20.94 32.13
N ASP A 248 -9.04 -21.81 32.52
CA ASP A 248 -9.14 -22.32 33.87
C ASP A 248 -7.98 -23.33 34.15
N PHE A 249 -7.08 -22.93 35.01
CA PHE A 249 -5.90 -23.73 35.42
C PHE A 249 -6.07 -24.45 36.75
N SER A 250 -7.29 -24.49 37.31
CA SER A 250 -7.54 -25.14 38.64
C SER A 250 -7.10 -26.60 38.73
N ASN A 251 -7.11 -27.29 37.58
CA ASN A 251 -6.65 -28.70 37.47
C ASN A 251 -5.23 -28.85 36.91
N THR A 252 -4.53 -27.75 36.59
CA THR A 252 -3.16 -27.81 36.09
C THR A 252 -2.19 -28.11 37.24
N PRO A 253 -1.29 -29.08 37.09
CA PRO A 253 -0.27 -29.40 38.10
C PRO A 253 0.56 -28.17 38.50
N ALA A 254 1.19 -28.22 39.65
CA ALA A 254 2.18 -27.20 40.02
C ALA A 254 3.36 -27.23 39.06
N ALA A 255 3.94 -26.07 38.78
CA ALA A 255 5.12 -25.97 37.91
C ALA A 255 6.28 -26.79 38.49
N GLU A 256 6.96 -27.55 37.67
CA GLU A 256 8.07 -28.42 38.08
C GLU A 256 9.29 -28.21 37.15
N LYS A 257 10.47 -27.98 37.76
CA LYS A 257 11.75 -28.02 37.04
C LYS A 257 12.17 -29.46 36.78
N ARG A 258 12.48 -29.76 35.51
CA ARG A 258 12.96 -31.10 35.12
C ARG A 258 14.20 -30.99 34.23
N PRO A 259 15.16 -31.94 34.38
CA PRO A 259 16.30 -31.98 33.47
C PRO A 259 15.90 -32.28 32.03
N THR A 260 16.42 -31.47 31.10
CA THR A 260 16.19 -31.56 29.64
C THR A 260 17.52 -31.38 28.90
N PRO A 261 18.51 -32.21 29.11
CA PRO A 261 19.83 -32.04 28.54
C PRO A 261 19.79 -32.13 27.00
N ASN A 262 20.50 -31.21 26.33
CA ASN A 262 20.61 -31.11 24.87
C ASN A 262 19.26 -30.83 24.14
N ALA A 263 18.32 -30.17 24.80
CA ALA A 263 17.02 -29.76 24.21
C ALA A 263 16.96 -28.23 24.08
N GLU A 264 17.83 -27.67 23.23
CA GLU A 264 18.00 -26.22 23.07
C GLU A 264 17.08 -25.62 21.98
N THR A 265 16.49 -26.46 21.11
CA THR A 265 15.58 -26.05 20.07
C THR A 265 14.17 -26.57 20.33
N ILE A 266 13.14 -25.90 19.77
CA ILE A 266 11.73 -26.28 19.91
C ILE A 266 11.51 -27.75 19.53
N ASP A 267 12.07 -28.21 18.42
CA ASP A 267 11.94 -29.61 17.98
C ASP A 267 12.57 -30.58 18.95
N GLN A 268 13.77 -30.27 19.47
CA GLN A 268 14.46 -31.08 20.48
C GLN A 268 13.69 -31.11 21.81
N MET A 269 13.11 -29.97 22.22
CA MET A 269 12.27 -29.88 23.42
C MET A 269 11.03 -30.78 23.28
N VAL A 270 10.34 -30.71 22.14
CA VAL A 270 9.16 -31.55 21.85
C VAL A 270 9.53 -33.04 21.85
N GLU A 271 10.60 -33.43 21.15
CA GLU A 271 11.06 -34.82 21.06
C GLU A 271 11.43 -35.34 22.44
N PHE A 272 12.22 -34.57 23.19
CA PHE A 272 12.66 -34.96 24.54
C PHE A 272 11.49 -35.14 25.52
N ALA A 273 10.56 -34.17 25.53
CA ALA A 273 9.40 -34.20 26.41
C ALA A 273 8.48 -35.38 26.11
N ASN A 274 8.20 -35.65 24.83
CA ASN A 274 7.38 -36.79 24.42
C ASN A 274 8.03 -38.16 24.81
N ALA A 275 9.36 -38.25 24.78
CA ALA A 275 10.08 -39.46 25.15
C ALA A 275 10.18 -39.68 26.67
N ASN A 276 10.31 -38.59 27.45
CA ASN A 276 10.72 -38.68 28.86
C ASN A 276 9.68 -38.16 29.85
N HIS A 277 8.81 -37.24 29.42
CA HIS A 277 7.88 -36.51 30.29
C HIS A 277 6.47 -36.46 29.69
N PRO A 278 5.76 -37.59 29.58
CA PRO A 278 4.42 -37.61 29.01
C PRO A 278 3.47 -36.69 29.79
N ARG A 279 2.58 -36.02 29.06
CA ARG A 279 1.58 -35.13 29.65
C ARG A 279 0.58 -35.92 30.51
N SER A 280 0.07 -35.25 31.53
CA SER A 280 -0.96 -35.83 32.44
C SER A 280 -2.31 -36.06 31.74
N ASP A 281 -2.62 -35.29 30.68
CA ASP A 281 -3.82 -35.42 29.85
C ASP A 281 -3.73 -36.48 28.74
N GLY A 282 -2.55 -37.12 28.58
CA GLY A 282 -2.30 -38.18 27.60
C GLY A 282 -2.07 -37.68 26.17
N ARG A 283 -2.14 -36.37 25.89
CA ARG A 283 -1.81 -35.77 24.62
C ARG A 283 -0.28 -35.68 24.46
N ALA A 284 0.21 -35.76 23.23
CA ALA A 284 1.62 -35.48 22.96
C ALA A 284 1.92 -33.98 23.12
N TRP A 285 3.16 -33.66 23.50
CA TRP A 285 3.68 -32.31 23.45
C TRP A 285 3.84 -31.85 22.01
N GLU A 286 3.45 -30.62 21.74
CA GLU A 286 3.57 -29.96 20.46
C GLU A 286 4.33 -28.63 20.61
N ALA A 287 4.84 -28.07 19.51
CA ALA A 287 5.51 -26.76 19.52
C ALA A 287 4.65 -25.66 20.13
N SER A 288 3.34 -25.73 19.97
CA SER A 288 2.36 -24.79 20.55
C SER A 288 2.25 -24.84 22.07
N ASP A 289 2.77 -25.90 22.71
CA ASP A 289 2.83 -26.01 24.17
C ASP A 289 4.09 -25.37 24.77
N ILE A 290 5.02 -24.92 23.94
CA ILE A 290 6.27 -24.32 24.36
C ILE A 290 6.15 -22.81 24.37
N LEU A 291 6.56 -22.19 25.47
CA LEU A 291 6.77 -20.74 25.54
C LEU A 291 8.23 -20.47 25.21
N LYS A 292 8.46 -19.98 23.98
CA LYS A 292 9.76 -19.56 23.50
C LYS A 292 10.02 -18.12 23.91
N ASN A 293 11.18 -17.85 24.51
CA ASN A 293 11.58 -16.53 24.98
C ASN A 293 12.68 -15.97 24.07
N VAL A 294 12.37 -14.84 23.42
CA VAL A 294 13.26 -14.15 22.48
C VAL A 294 13.75 -12.86 23.13
N VAL A 295 15.04 -12.58 23.01
CA VAL A 295 15.64 -11.36 23.54
C VAL A 295 15.84 -10.38 22.41
N ILE A 296 15.29 -9.19 22.57
CA ILE A 296 15.46 -8.07 21.66
C ILE A 296 16.19 -6.93 22.36
N ALA A 297 16.86 -6.11 21.58
CA ALA A 297 17.41 -4.83 22.00
C ALA A 297 16.57 -3.70 21.42
N VAL A 298 16.07 -2.84 22.27
CA VAL A 298 15.29 -1.66 21.93
C VAL A 298 16.22 -0.46 21.96
N MET A 299 16.36 0.23 20.82
CA MET A 299 17.19 1.40 20.65
C MET A 299 16.33 2.64 20.82
N HIS A 300 16.26 3.16 22.04
CA HIS A 300 15.48 4.36 22.34
C HIS A 300 16.20 5.61 21.84
N PRO A 301 15.49 6.58 21.22
CA PRO A 301 16.04 7.90 20.96
C PRO A 301 16.33 8.62 22.29
N GLN A 302 17.11 9.71 22.23
CA GLN A 302 17.27 10.64 23.34
C GLN A 302 15.91 11.08 23.90
N ASP A 303 15.78 11.15 25.23
CA ASP A 303 14.58 11.56 25.94
C ASP A 303 14.92 12.54 27.09
N ASP A 304 13.91 12.91 27.91
CA ASP A 304 14.09 13.83 29.02
C ASP A 304 14.99 13.29 30.16
N GLU A 305 15.20 11.98 30.22
CA GLU A 305 15.99 11.27 31.23
C GLU A 305 17.39 10.88 30.71
N HIS A 306 17.55 10.77 29.39
CA HIS A 306 18.78 10.34 28.73
C HIS A 306 19.22 11.36 27.68
N ASP A 307 20.38 11.96 27.89
CA ASP A 307 21.00 12.97 27.01
C ASP A 307 21.46 12.39 25.64
N GLU A 308 21.58 11.05 25.53
CA GLU A 308 21.96 10.32 24.32
C GLU A 308 21.01 9.15 24.07
N PRO A 309 20.91 8.64 22.83
CA PRO A 309 20.17 7.39 22.56
C PRO A 309 20.65 6.26 23.47
N TRP A 310 19.72 5.46 23.97
CA TRP A 310 20.05 4.41 24.93
C TRP A 310 19.45 3.05 24.52
N ARG A 311 20.05 1.97 25.03
CA ARG A 311 19.74 0.59 24.68
C ARG A 311 19.09 -0.13 25.85
N GLU A 312 17.93 -0.75 25.59
CA GLU A 312 17.22 -1.60 26.56
C GLU A 312 17.14 -3.03 26.03
N LEU A 313 17.40 -4.02 26.90
CA LEU A 313 17.09 -5.41 26.58
C LEU A 313 15.70 -5.78 27.10
N VAL A 314 14.93 -6.43 26.27
CA VAL A 314 13.56 -6.89 26.58
C VAL A 314 13.44 -8.36 26.20
N VAL A 315 12.85 -9.15 27.07
CA VAL A 315 12.53 -10.56 26.82
C VAL A 315 11.07 -10.66 26.40
N VAL A 316 10.81 -11.34 25.28
CA VAL A 316 9.47 -11.49 24.72
C VAL A 316 9.11 -12.97 24.65
N GLY A 317 8.10 -13.37 25.41
CA GLY A 317 7.53 -14.72 25.37
C GLY A 317 6.57 -14.89 24.20
N VAL A 318 6.80 -15.88 23.36
CA VAL A 318 5.96 -16.18 22.18
C VAL A 318 5.63 -17.68 22.10
N PRO A 319 4.49 -18.09 21.52
CA PRO A 319 4.22 -19.52 21.29
C PRO A 319 5.30 -20.16 20.42
N GLY A 320 5.77 -21.35 20.80
CA GLY A 320 6.92 -22.02 20.17
C GLY A 320 6.68 -22.42 18.72
N ASP A 321 5.43 -22.58 18.30
CA ASP A 321 5.04 -22.84 16.92
C ASP A 321 4.98 -21.57 16.04
N ARG A 322 5.19 -20.38 16.63
CA ARG A 322 5.13 -19.09 15.95
C ARG A 322 6.51 -18.51 15.66
N THR A 323 6.62 -17.77 14.57
CA THR A 323 7.82 -17.00 14.21
C THR A 323 7.63 -15.55 14.60
N VAL A 324 8.65 -14.93 15.19
CA VAL A 324 8.64 -13.49 15.50
C VAL A 324 8.66 -12.69 14.21
N ASP A 325 7.80 -11.69 14.12
CA ASP A 325 7.80 -10.67 13.10
C ASP A 325 8.41 -9.39 13.65
N MET A 326 9.69 -9.16 13.33
CA MET A 326 10.43 -8.03 13.87
C MET A 326 9.80 -6.68 13.52
N LYS A 327 9.21 -6.54 12.32
CA LYS A 327 8.56 -5.28 11.93
C LYS A 327 7.28 -5.01 12.73
N ARG A 328 6.48 -6.06 12.90
CA ARG A 328 5.25 -5.97 13.70
C ARG A 328 5.55 -5.67 15.16
N LEU A 329 6.59 -6.28 15.69
CA LEU A 329 7.08 -6.02 17.04
C LEU A 329 7.66 -4.61 17.19
N GLU A 330 8.48 -4.14 16.23
CA GLU A 330 9.06 -2.80 16.22
C GLU A 330 7.99 -1.71 16.23
N ALA A 331 6.88 -1.91 15.52
CA ALA A 331 5.76 -0.98 15.50
C ALA A 331 5.20 -0.69 16.91
N GLN A 332 5.34 -1.64 17.86
CA GLN A 332 4.90 -1.47 19.26
C GLN A 332 5.85 -0.61 20.11
N PHE A 333 7.08 -0.39 19.63
CA PHE A 333 8.11 0.40 20.33
C PHE A 333 8.34 1.78 19.71
N THR A 334 7.64 2.14 18.65
CA THR A 334 7.81 3.45 18.00
C THR A 334 7.79 4.60 19.02
N PRO A 335 8.77 5.55 19.04
CA PRO A 335 9.75 5.81 17.98
C PRO A 335 11.09 5.04 18.12
N ALA A 336 11.23 4.09 19.04
CA ALA A 336 12.43 3.27 19.18
C ALA A 336 12.51 2.21 18.07
N GLU A 337 13.73 1.90 17.67
CA GLU A 337 14.04 0.79 16.74
C GLU A 337 14.36 -0.49 17.54
N ILE A 338 14.17 -1.66 16.94
CA ILE A 338 14.52 -2.94 17.58
C ILE A 338 15.52 -3.74 16.75
N GLU A 339 16.38 -4.47 17.47
CA GLU A 339 17.36 -5.38 16.90
C GLU A 339 17.32 -6.73 17.65
N GLU A 340 17.83 -7.78 17.03
CA GLU A 340 18.10 -9.01 17.77
C GLU A 340 19.24 -8.76 18.78
N ALA A 341 19.10 -9.30 19.99
CA ALA A 341 20.15 -9.20 20.99
C ALA A 341 21.43 -9.91 20.51
N THR A 342 22.57 -9.29 20.72
CA THR A 342 23.88 -9.83 20.34
C THR A 342 24.43 -10.83 21.37
N ASP A 343 25.41 -11.63 20.95
CA ASP A 343 26.14 -12.51 21.90
C ASP A 343 26.85 -11.72 23.02
N GLU A 344 27.15 -10.42 22.81
CA GLU A 344 27.72 -9.55 23.84
C GLU A 344 26.67 -9.12 24.86
N ASP A 345 25.44 -8.89 24.41
CA ASP A 345 24.31 -8.59 25.29
C ASP A 345 24.02 -9.79 26.19
N LEU A 346 23.96 -11.00 25.63
CA LEU A 346 23.75 -12.23 26.39
C LEU A 346 24.86 -12.50 27.41
N LYS A 347 26.13 -12.15 27.11
CA LYS A 347 27.25 -12.31 28.04
C LYS A 347 27.18 -11.40 29.27
N LYS A 348 26.56 -10.21 29.11
CA LYS A 348 26.38 -9.27 30.24
C LYS A 348 25.26 -9.71 31.18
N HIS A 349 24.38 -10.61 30.74
CA HIS A 349 23.20 -11.08 31.43
C HIS A 349 23.26 -12.61 31.59
N PRO A 350 23.94 -13.14 32.62
CA PRO A 350 24.13 -14.59 32.81
C PRO A 350 22.83 -15.36 33.04
N GLU A 351 21.72 -14.67 33.37
CA GLU A 351 20.39 -15.24 33.46
C GLU A 351 19.76 -15.53 32.08
N LEU A 352 20.27 -14.93 31.01
CA LEU A 352 19.87 -15.22 29.63
C LEU A 352 20.57 -16.49 29.12
N VAL A 353 20.23 -17.63 29.69
CA VAL A 353 20.85 -18.91 29.31
C VAL A 353 20.35 -19.36 27.95
N LYS A 354 21.17 -19.18 26.91
CA LYS A 354 20.83 -19.52 25.53
C LYS A 354 20.30 -20.94 25.41
N GLY A 355 19.11 -21.09 24.80
CA GLY A 355 18.40 -22.38 24.69
C GLY A 355 17.52 -22.74 25.89
N TYR A 356 17.66 -22.04 27.03
CA TYR A 356 16.92 -22.31 28.27
C TYR A 356 16.37 -21.05 28.94
N ILE A 357 16.17 -19.99 28.20
CA ILE A 357 15.60 -18.73 28.73
C ILE A 357 14.14 -18.96 29.10
N GLY A 358 13.79 -18.65 30.36
CA GLY A 358 12.45 -18.72 30.90
C GLY A 358 11.93 -17.38 31.40
N PRO A 359 10.67 -17.29 31.83
CA PRO A 359 10.09 -16.04 32.31
C PRO A 359 10.44 -15.70 33.77
N MET A 360 10.98 -16.66 34.55
CA MET A 360 11.06 -16.51 35.99
C MET A 360 12.17 -15.55 36.49
N ALA A 361 13.19 -15.32 35.65
CA ALA A 361 14.29 -14.41 35.96
C ALA A 361 14.00 -12.93 35.57
N PHE A 362 12.85 -12.64 34.95
CA PHE A 362 12.54 -11.35 34.36
C PHE A 362 11.18 -10.82 34.79
N GLY A 363 10.87 -9.56 34.41
CA GLY A 363 9.57 -8.96 34.63
C GLY A 363 9.17 -8.78 36.10
N PRO A 364 7.85 -8.74 36.40
CA PRO A 364 7.34 -8.44 37.73
C PRO A 364 7.80 -9.35 38.84
N GLN A 365 7.99 -10.64 38.56
CA GLN A 365 8.44 -11.63 39.54
C GLN A 365 9.92 -11.48 39.95
N ALA A 366 10.72 -10.87 39.11
CA ALA A 366 12.13 -10.58 39.40
C ALA A 366 12.34 -9.28 40.19
N ARG A 367 11.32 -8.42 40.21
CA ARG A 367 11.36 -7.13 40.93
C ARG A 367 11.00 -7.33 42.39
N GLY A 368 11.96 -7.24 43.30
CA GLY A 368 11.75 -7.30 44.74
C GLY A 368 12.39 -8.50 45.45
N GLY A 369 13.15 -9.34 44.75
CA GLY A 369 14.03 -10.36 45.35
C GLY A 369 15.45 -9.80 45.59
N GLU A 370 16.24 -10.48 46.46
CA GLU A 370 17.66 -10.17 46.69
C GLU A 370 18.56 -10.29 45.42
N LYS A 371 17.97 -10.53 44.24
CA LYS A 371 18.62 -10.71 42.94
C LYS A 371 18.58 -9.44 42.05
N ALA A 372 18.70 -8.28 42.64
CA ALA A 372 18.97 -7.04 41.84
C ALA A 372 20.38 -7.04 41.19
N GLU A 373 21.03 -8.20 41.07
CA GLU A 373 22.29 -8.33 40.31
C GLU A 373 22.08 -8.38 38.80
N ASN A 374 20.83 -8.45 38.32
CA ASN A 374 20.44 -8.65 36.92
C ASN A 374 19.68 -7.44 36.36
N ALA A 375 20.24 -6.26 36.55
CA ALA A 375 19.59 -5.03 36.13
C ALA A 375 20.10 -4.58 34.76
N ASN A 376 19.21 -3.94 33.96
CA ASN A 376 19.57 -3.06 32.87
C ASN A 376 20.61 -2.02 33.35
N GLU A 377 21.23 -1.29 32.43
CA GLU A 377 22.13 -0.17 32.76
C GLU A 377 21.48 0.84 33.75
N THR A 378 20.14 0.86 33.84
CA THR A 378 19.32 1.63 34.78
C THR A 378 19.20 1.01 36.19
N GLY A 379 19.66 -0.22 36.42
CA GLY A 379 19.52 -0.93 37.71
C GLY A 379 18.20 -1.67 37.90
N GLU A 380 17.33 -1.74 36.89
CA GLU A 380 16.05 -2.46 36.92
C GLU A 380 16.14 -3.82 36.25
N ALA A 381 15.35 -4.80 36.71
CA ALA A 381 15.23 -6.12 36.06
C ALA A 381 14.73 -5.97 34.60
N LEU A 382 15.23 -6.84 33.71
CA LEU A 382 14.80 -6.84 32.32
C LEU A 382 13.27 -6.96 32.24
N ARG A 383 12.66 -6.17 31.35
CA ARG A 383 11.22 -6.27 31.10
C ARG A 383 10.91 -7.62 30.44
N TYR A 384 9.80 -8.19 30.84
CA TYR A 384 9.24 -9.39 30.25
C TYR A 384 7.90 -9.09 29.62
N LEU A 385 7.81 -9.21 28.31
CA LEU A 385 6.59 -9.03 27.54
C LEU A 385 6.10 -10.37 26.99
N ILE A 386 4.81 -10.48 26.71
CA ILE A 386 4.26 -11.68 26.07
C ILE A 386 3.50 -11.31 24.80
N ASP A 387 3.48 -12.27 23.86
CA ASP A 387 2.68 -12.13 22.64
C ASP A 387 1.18 -12.20 22.95
N ALA A 388 0.39 -11.43 22.18
CA ALA A 388 -1.06 -11.31 22.34
C ALA A 388 -1.82 -12.63 22.15
N HIS A 389 -1.24 -13.66 21.56
CA HIS A 389 -1.85 -15.00 21.46
C HIS A 389 -1.79 -15.81 22.76
N ILE A 390 -1.07 -15.36 23.78
CA ILE A 390 -0.89 -16.07 25.03
C ILE A 390 -2.03 -15.76 25.98
N ALA A 391 -2.91 -16.73 26.18
CA ALA A 391 -4.06 -16.61 27.08
C ALA A 391 -3.61 -16.65 28.56
N ARG A 392 -4.23 -15.79 29.38
CA ARG A 392 -4.07 -15.90 30.83
C ARG A 392 -4.59 -17.26 31.33
N GLY A 393 -3.82 -17.93 32.19
CA GLY A 393 -4.12 -19.29 32.66
C GLY A 393 -3.55 -20.41 31.79
N SER A 394 -2.91 -20.12 30.67
CA SER A 394 -2.24 -21.13 29.86
C SER A 394 -1.01 -21.68 30.54
N ALA A 395 -0.83 -23.01 30.43
CA ALA A 395 0.30 -23.75 31.01
C ALA A 395 1.33 -24.04 29.93
N TRP A 396 2.60 -23.84 30.26
CA TRP A 396 3.70 -23.86 29.30
C TRP A 396 4.85 -24.79 29.72
N PHE A 397 5.49 -25.36 28.73
CA PHE A 397 6.81 -25.92 28.78
C PHE A 397 7.80 -24.84 28.30
N THR A 398 8.78 -24.44 29.15
CA THR A 398 9.67 -23.30 28.88
C THR A 398 10.98 -23.42 29.66
N GLY A 399 12.00 -22.66 29.24
CA GLY A 399 13.28 -22.61 29.93
C GLY A 399 13.17 -22.25 31.41
N ALA A 400 14.15 -22.74 32.21
CA ALA A 400 14.22 -22.47 33.62
C ALA A 400 15.40 -21.57 34.02
N ASP A 401 15.98 -20.84 33.08
CA ASP A 401 17.15 -19.94 33.23
C ASP A 401 18.40 -20.69 33.75
N GLU A 402 18.44 -21.99 33.48
CA GLU A 402 19.49 -22.92 33.90
C GLU A 402 19.78 -23.91 32.76
N ALA A 403 21.05 -24.07 32.40
CA ALA A 403 21.45 -24.95 31.30
C ALA A 403 21.02 -26.41 31.53
N GLY A 404 20.29 -26.97 30.58
CA GLY A 404 19.78 -28.34 30.61
C GLY A 404 18.59 -28.56 31.55
N VAL A 405 17.86 -27.49 31.91
CA VAL A 405 16.68 -27.55 32.77
C VAL A 405 15.55 -26.68 32.21
N ASP A 406 14.35 -27.24 32.20
CA ASP A 406 13.13 -26.54 31.82
C ASP A 406 12.02 -26.68 32.85
N TYR A 407 11.07 -25.74 32.84
CA TYR A 407 9.81 -25.83 33.55
C TYR A 407 8.75 -26.56 32.74
N TYR A 408 8.00 -27.41 33.40
CA TYR A 408 6.76 -28.01 32.92
C TYR A 408 5.59 -27.47 33.70
N ASP A 409 4.43 -27.32 33.06
CA ASP A 409 3.20 -26.82 33.65
C ASP A 409 3.31 -25.41 34.30
N LEU A 410 4.20 -24.55 33.77
CA LEU A 410 4.36 -23.20 34.25
C LEU A 410 3.20 -22.33 33.71
N VAL A 411 2.36 -21.80 34.61
CA VAL A 411 1.09 -21.12 34.23
C VAL A 411 1.25 -19.62 34.28
N TYR A 412 0.89 -18.95 33.12
CA TYR A 412 0.77 -17.50 33.06
C TYR A 412 -0.39 -17.01 33.94
N GLY A 413 -0.12 -16.10 34.85
CA GLY A 413 -1.12 -15.56 35.78
C GLY A 413 -1.24 -16.34 37.09
N ARG A 414 -0.51 -17.47 37.25
CA ARG A 414 -0.34 -18.19 38.53
C ARG A 414 1.10 -18.15 38.98
N ASP A 415 2.03 -18.54 38.10
CA ASP A 415 3.45 -18.75 38.43
C ASP A 415 4.32 -17.59 37.95
N PHE A 416 3.94 -16.92 36.86
CA PHE A 416 4.62 -15.74 36.35
C PHE A 416 3.63 -14.74 35.79
N GLU A 417 4.05 -13.48 35.70
CA GLU A 417 3.35 -12.37 35.11
C GLU A 417 4.24 -11.69 34.05
N ALA A 418 3.64 -10.88 33.18
CA ALA A 418 4.34 -10.07 32.20
C ALA A 418 4.16 -8.57 32.49
N ASP A 419 5.12 -7.75 32.06
CA ASP A 419 5.04 -6.29 32.14
C ASP A 419 4.05 -5.69 31.12
N GLY A 420 3.73 -6.45 30.09
CA GLY A 420 2.79 -6.05 29.06
C GLY A 420 2.59 -7.12 27.99
N VAL A 421 1.65 -6.83 27.10
CA VAL A 421 1.32 -7.66 25.94
C VAL A 421 1.71 -6.91 24.68
N VAL A 422 2.29 -7.63 23.71
CA VAL A 422 2.74 -7.08 22.43
C VAL A 422 2.31 -7.95 21.25
N GLU A 423 2.23 -7.37 20.08
CA GLU A 423 2.00 -8.06 18.82
C GLU A 423 3.35 -8.50 18.24
N ALA A 424 3.84 -9.67 18.64
CA ALA A 424 5.21 -10.09 18.35
C ALA A 424 5.34 -11.11 17.22
N VAL A 425 4.30 -11.88 16.93
CA VAL A 425 4.41 -12.99 15.98
C VAL A 425 3.76 -12.73 14.64
N GLN A 426 4.21 -13.47 13.61
CA GLN A 426 3.60 -13.46 12.29
C GLN A 426 2.15 -13.90 12.36
N VAL A 427 1.28 -13.11 11.72
CA VAL A 427 -0.12 -13.45 11.52
C VAL A 427 -0.23 -14.58 10.51
N ARG A 428 -1.11 -15.54 10.76
CA ARG A 428 -1.30 -16.73 9.93
C ARG A 428 -2.73 -16.83 9.42
N HIS A 429 -2.87 -17.54 8.31
CA HIS A 429 -4.18 -18.00 7.86
C HIS A 429 -4.88 -18.81 8.97
N GLY A 430 -6.10 -18.44 9.28
CA GLY A 430 -6.88 -19.08 10.34
C GLY A 430 -6.81 -18.39 11.71
N ASP A 431 -5.92 -17.41 11.91
CA ASP A 431 -5.95 -16.58 13.11
C ASP A 431 -7.28 -15.81 13.17
N MET A 432 -7.78 -15.56 14.38
CA MET A 432 -9.02 -14.84 14.58
C MET A 432 -8.88 -13.36 14.20
N SER A 433 -9.84 -12.86 13.44
CA SER A 433 -9.86 -11.45 13.04
C SER A 433 -10.09 -10.50 14.24
N PRO A 434 -9.54 -9.27 14.20
CA PRO A 434 -9.73 -8.26 15.26
C PRO A 434 -11.19 -7.95 15.56
N ASP A 435 -12.06 -8.06 14.57
CA ASP A 435 -13.50 -7.80 14.71
C ASP A 435 -14.30 -9.01 15.19
N GLY A 436 -13.65 -10.14 15.46
CA GLY A 436 -14.27 -11.38 15.95
C GLY A 436 -15.21 -12.07 14.96
N SER A 437 -15.24 -11.65 13.68
CA SER A 437 -16.15 -12.21 12.68
C SER A 437 -15.75 -13.61 12.19
N GLY A 438 -14.50 -14.03 12.44
CA GLY A 438 -14.00 -15.35 12.08
C GLY A 438 -12.52 -15.35 11.66
N PRO A 439 -12.05 -16.44 11.06
CA PRO A 439 -10.64 -16.58 10.69
C PRO A 439 -10.24 -15.66 9.55
N LEU A 440 -9.00 -15.16 9.64
CA LEU A 440 -8.38 -14.32 8.62
C LEU A 440 -8.02 -15.12 7.36
N SER A 441 -8.18 -14.48 6.20
CA SER A 441 -7.60 -14.85 4.93
C SER A 441 -6.62 -13.78 4.46
N PHE A 442 -5.69 -14.14 3.57
CA PHE A 442 -4.67 -13.22 3.08
C PHE A 442 -4.75 -13.08 1.57
N GLU A 443 -4.60 -11.85 1.11
CA GLU A 443 -4.50 -11.50 -0.30
C GLU A 443 -3.31 -10.57 -0.52
N ARG A 444 -2.84 -10.50 -1.77
CA ARG A 444 -1.84 -9.52 -2.18
C ARG A 444 -2.51 -8.39 -2.92
N GLY A 445 -1.97 -7.18 -2.74
CA GLY A 445 -2.49 -5.99 -3.39
C GLY A 445 -1.40 -5.01 -3.79
N VAL A 446 -1.76 -4.12 -4.69
CA VAL A 446 -0.96 -2.94 -5.06
C VAL A 446 -1.61 -1.72 -4.42
N GLU A 447 -0.88 -0.97 -3.62
CA GLU A 447 -1.34 0.29 -3.05
C GLU A 447 -1.59 1.31 -4.16
N ILE A 448 -2.85 1.69 -4.36
CA ILE A 448 -3.27 2.67 -5.37
C ILE A 448 -3.54 4.06 -4.77
N GLY A 449 -3.78 4.12 -3.48
CA GLY A 449 -3.97 5.36 -2.74
C GLY A 449 -3.88 5.14 -1.25
N GLN A 450 -3.66 6.22 -0.51
CA GLN A 450 -3.57 6.21 0.95
C GLN A 450 -4.14 7.50 1.53
N VAL A 451 -4.78 7.40 2.69
CA VAL A 451 -5.36 8.51 3.43
C VAL A 451 -4.84 8.49 4.87
N PHE A 452 -4.38 9.65 5.37
CA PHE A 452 -3.76 9.81 6.69
C PHE A 452 -4.42 10.91 7.51
N GLN A 453 -4.58 10.67 8.79
CA GLN A 453 -4.82 11.70 9.80
C GLN A 453 -3.48 12.11 10.45
N LEU A 454 -2.75 13.07 9.85
CA LEU A 454 -1.42 13.51 10.31
C LEU A 454 -1.44 14.23 11.68
N GLY A 455 -2.57 14.82 12.04
CA GLY A 455 -2.70 15.56 13.26
C GLY A 455 -1.95 16.89 13.26
N LEU A 456 -1.07 17.10 14.24
CA LEU A 456 -0.35 18.36 14.46
C LEU A 456 1.15 18.30 14.11
N LYS A 457 1.67 17.17 13.63
CA LYS A 457 3.11 16.96 13.40
C LYS A 457 3.73 18.10 12.59
N TYR A 458 3.24 18.34 11.39
CA TYR A 458 3.79 19.35 10.47
C TYR A 458 3.48 20.78 10.91
N SER A 459 2.28 21.02 11.41
CA SER A 459 1.89 22.36 11.92
C SER A 459 2.76 22.80 13.08
N ASN A 460 3.10 21.90 13.99
CA ASN A 460 3.98 22.19 15.11
C ASN A 460 5.42 22.42 14.64
N ALA A 461 5.96 21.51 13.81
CA ALA A 461 7.34 21.60 13.33
C ALA A 461 7.59 22.87 12.50
N LEU A 462 6.64 23.25 11.64
CA LEU A 462 6.77 24.42 10.75
C LEU A 462 6.11 25.70 11.30
N GLY A 463 5.46 25.61 12.46
CA GLY A 463 4.87 26.75 13.13
C GLY A 463 3.60 27.29 12.45
N LEU A 464 2.78 26.44 11.82
CA LEU A 464 1.48 26.82 11.28
C LEU A 464 0.46 26.93 12.42
N LYS A 465 0.02 28.17 12.72
CA LYS A 465 -0.94 28.48 13.76
C LYS A 465 -1.91 29.56 13.29
N VAL A 466 -3.14 29.51 13.76
CA VAL A 466 -4.18 30.50 13.48
C VAL A 466 -4.81 31.00 14.78
N LEU A 467 -5.47 32.17 14.74
CA LEU A 467 -6.30 32.63 15.83
C LEU A 467 -7.64 31.90 15.85
N ASP A 468 -8.01 31.33 16.99
CA ASP A 468 -9.35 30.76 17.20
C ASP A 468 -10.41 31.88 17.41
N GLN A 469 -11.66 31.48 17.60
CA GLN A 469 -12.80 32.39 17.82
C GLN A 469 -12.67 33.24 19.10
N ASN A 470 -11.78 32.87 20.03
CA ASN A 470 -11.51 33.57 21.29
C ASN A 470 -10.23 34.43 21.21
N GLY A 471 -9.58 34.48 20.03
CA GLY A 471 -8.33 35.19 19.84
C GLY A 471 -7.08 34.47 20.39
N LYS A 472 -7.21 33.18 20.72
CA LYS A 472 -6.09 32.34 21.14
C LYS A 472 -5.40 31.74 19.93
N THR A 473 -4.09 31.75 19.89
CA THR A 473 -3.29 31.07 18.87
C THR A 473 -3.31 29.56 19.09
N VAL A 474 -3.76 28.80 18.07
CA VAL A 474 -3.84 27.35 18.10
C VAL A 474 -3.16 26.74 16.87
N PRO A 475 -2.53 25.56 16.97
CA PRO A 475 -1.99 24.85 15.80
C PRO A 475 -3.12 24.30 14.93
N VAL A 476 -2.84 24.09 13.64
CA VAL A 476 -3.81 23.60 12.65
C VAL A 476 -3.68 22.08 12.50
N TRP A 477 -4.81 21.38 12.48
CA TRP A 477 -4.88 19.94 12.27
C TRP A 477 -4.80 19.63 10.78
N MET A 478 -4.02 18.60 10.42
CA MET A 478 -3.73 18.25 9.04
C MET A 478 -4.05 16.79 8.72
N GLY A 479 -4.53 16.57 7.49
CA GLY A 479 -4.60 15.26 6.84
C GLY A 479 -3.81 15.27 5.54
N SER A 480 -3.38 14.10 5.08
CA SER A 480 -2.66 13.90 3.80
C SER A 480 -3.29 12.74 3.03
N TYR A 481 -3.48 12.91 1.72
CA TYR A 481 -4.27 11.99 0.90
C TYR A 481 -3.64 11.83 -0.48
N GLY A 482 -3.04 10.66 -0.75
CA GLY A 482 -2.29 10.38 -1.98
C GLY A 482 -2.96 9.35 -2.90
N ILE A 483 -2.94 9.58 -4.21
CA ILE A 483 -3.27 8.59 -5.25
C ILE A 483 -2.09 8.51 -6.23
N GLY A 484 -1.55 7.32 -6.44
CA GLY A 484 -0.54 7.07 -7.46
C GLY A 484 -1.18 6.98 -8.85
N VAL A 485 -1.37 8.10 -9.55
CA VAL A 485 -2.13 8.18 -10.81
C VAL A 485 -1.55 7.29 -11.90
N SER A 486 -0.23 7.30 -12.08
CA SER A 486 0.45 6.41 -13.02
C SER A 486 0.35 4.93 -12.62
N ARG A 487 0.37 4.64 -11.32
CA ARG A 487 0.18 3.29 -10.76
C ARG A 487 -1.26 2.79 -10.98
N VAL A 488 -2.26 3.64 -10.78
CA VAL A 488 -3.68 3.34 -11.09
C VAL A 488 -3.84 2.93 -12.55
N MET A 489 -3.23 3.66 -13.50
CA MET A 489 -3.27 3.27 -14.92
C MET A 489 -2.64 1.88 -15.16
N ALA A 490 -1.53 1.57 -14.49
CA ALA A 490 -0.92 0.24 -14.58
C ALA A 490 -1.83 -0.85 -14.02
N CYS A 491 -2.46 -0.62 -12.86
CA CYS A 491 -3.38 -1.58 -12.25
C CYS A 491 -4.61 -1.85 -13.14
N ILE A 492 -5.14 -0.82 -13.79
CA ILE A 492 -6.22 -0.99 -14.76
C ILE A 492 -5.72 -1.83 -15.95
N ALA A 493 -4.55 -1.53 -16.52
CA ALA A 493 -3.98 -2.31 -17.61
C ALA A 493 -3.68 -3.77 -17.21
N GLU A 494 -3.31 -4.02 -15.95
CA GLU A 494 -3.04 -5.35 -15.40
C GLU A 494 -4.32 -6.18 -15.21
N THR A 495 -5.46 -5.55 -14.96
CA THR A 495 -6.74 -6.23 -14.73
C THR A 495 -7.64 -6.24 -15.96
N HIS A 496 -7.47 -5.29 -16.87
CA HIS A 496 -8.31 -5.11 -18.06
C HIS A 496 -7.52 -5.43 -19.33
N HIS A 497 -7.31 -6.70 -19.58
CA HIS A 497 -6.66 -7.23 -20.77
C HIS A 497 -7.17 -8.64 -21.13
N ASP A 498 -6.82 -9.11 -22.31
CA ASP A 498 -6.93 -10.51 -22.74
C ASP A 498 -5.69 -10.91 -23.56
N GLU A 499 -5.75 -12.10 -24.17
CA GLU A 499 -4.66 -12.62 -25.02
C GLU A 499 -4.31 -11.73 -26.23
N LYS A 500 -5.24 -10.86 -26.66
CA LYS A 500 -5.09 -9.99 -27.82
C LYS A 500 -4.48 -8.62 -27.44
N GLY A 501 -4.66 -8.15 -26.22
CA GLY A 501 -4.15 -6.85 -25.77
C GLY A 501 -4.96 -6.21 -24.65
N LEU A 502 -4.83 -4.89 -24.54
CA LEU A 502 -5.53 -4.08 -23.54
C LEU A 502 -7.06 -4.05 -23.78
N ALA A 503 -7.84 -3.85 -22.74
CA ALA A 503 -9.29 -3.74 -22.79
C ALA A 503 -9.77 -2.57 -21.90
N TRP A 504 -9.48 -1.34 -22.31
CA TRP A 504 -9.75 -0.17 -21.49
C TRP A 504 -11.23 0.02 -21.16
N PRO A 505 -11.60 0.36 -19.92
CA PRO A 505 -12.90 0.93 -19.60
C PRO A 505 -13.21 2.14 -20.50
N ALA A 506 -14.42 2.23 -21.03
CA ALA A 506 -14.79 3.25 -22.03
C ALA A 506 -14.54 4.69 -21.57
N ILE A 507 -14.63 4.93 -20.26
CA ILE A 507 -14.49 6.26 -19.67
C ILE A 507 -13.05 6.79 -19.76
N ILE A 508 -12.03 5.91 -19.76
CA ILE A 508 -10.61 6.29 -19.85
C ILE A 508 -9.94 5.85 -21.14
N ALA A 509 -10.59 5.01 -21.95
CA ALA A 509 -10.05 4.58 -23.23
C ALA A 509 -9.58 5.77 -24.08
N PRO A 510 -8.47 5.67 -24.85
CA PRO A 510 -7.95 6.77 -25.65
C PRO A 510 -8.95 7.26 -26.72
N ALA A 511 -9.92 6.43 -27.04
CA ALA A 511 -11.14 6.73 -27.79
C ALA A 511 -12.19 5.67 -27.44
N GLN A 512 -13.47 5.90 -27.72
CA GLN A 512 -14.51 4.91 -27.52
C GLN A 512 -14.63 3.94 -28.72
N VAL A 513 -14.22 4.38 -29.90
CA VAL A 513 -14.36 3.60 -31.15
C VAL A 513 -13.07 3.63 -31.96
N HIS A 514 -12.66 2.44 -32.44
CA HIS A 514 -11.59 2.29 -33.41
C HIS A 514 -12.21 1.98 -34.81
N VAL A 515 -12.24 2.97 -35.69
CA VAL A 515 -12.69 2.79 -37.08
C VAL A 515 -11.55 2.26 -37.93
N VAL A 516 -11.75 1.12 -38.57
CA VAL A 516 -10.77 0.43 -39.42
C VAL A 516 -11.24 0.41 -40.87
N ALA A 517 -10.59 1.19 -41.72
CA ALA A 517 -10.83 1.11 -43.16
C ALA A 517 -9.93 0.04 -43.79
N THR A 518 -10.51 -0.90 -44.56
CA THR A 518 -9.79 -2.01 -45.21
C THR A 518 -9.99 -2.06 -46.72
N GLY A 519 -9.07 -2.73 -47.40
CA GLY A 519 -9.15 -2.89 -48.88
C GLY A 519 -8.44 -1.77 -49.62
N LYS A 520 -8.68 -1.68 -50.93
CA LYS A 520 -8.10 -0.69 -51.84
C LYS A 520 -9.16 0.27 -52.42
N ASP A 521 -10.44 -0.04 -52.17
CA ASP A 521 -11.56 0.74 -52.71
C ASP A 521 -11.72 2.06 -51.97
N ALA A 522 -11.82 3.14 -52.69
CA ALA A 522 -12.02 4.49 -52.15
C ALA A 522 -13.34 4.60 -51.37
N ALA A 523 -14.39 3.88 -51.83
CA ALA A 523 -15.71 3.95 -51.21
C ALA A 523 -15.73 3.45 -49.75
N ALA A 524 -14.88 2.46 -49.39
CA ALA A 524 -14.77 2.02 -48.03
C ALA A 524 -14.14 3.10 -47.11
N PHE A 525 -13.13 3.81 -47.61
CA PHE A 525 -12.50 4.93 -46.89
C PHE A 525 -13.44 6.17 -46.79
N GLU A 526 -14.19 6.46 -47.85
CA GLU A 526 -15.18 7.54 -47.83
C GLU A 526 -16.32 7.28 -46.84
N ALA A 527 -16.82 6.03 -46.77
CA ALA A 527 -17.80 5.61 -45.78
C ALA A 527 -17.24 5.71 -44.33
N ALA A 528 -15.99 5.34 -44.14
CA ALA A 528 -15.31 5.49 -42.83
C ALA A 528 -15.19 6.99 -42.43
N GLU A 529 -14.78 7.85 -43.34
CA GLU A 529 -14.70 9.32 -43.11
C GLU A 529 -16.05 9.92 -42.75
N GLN A 530 -17.14 9.51 -43.45
CA GLN A 530 -18.48 9.96 -43.12
C GLN A 530 -18.92 9.47 -41.73
N LEU A 531 -18.68 8.18 -41.40
CA LEU A 531 -18.98 7.64 -40.10
C LEU A 531 -18.25 8.44 -38.99
N ILE A 532 -16.97 8.76 -39.18
CA ILE A 532 -16.18 9.53 -38.25
C ILE A 532 -16.76 10.91 -38.01
N ALA A 533 -17.12 11.62 -39.10
CA ALA A 533 -17.74 12.94 -39.00
C ALA A 533 -19.07 12.90 -38.21
N ASP A 534 -19.87 11.85 -38.41
CA ASP A 534 -21.14 11.66 -37.69
C ASP A 534 -20.92 11.30 -36.20
N LEU A 535 -19.86 10.56 -35.87
CA LEU A 535 -19.47 10.22 -34.49
C LEU A 535 -18.90 11.46 -33.76
N GLU A 536 -18.00 12.22 -34.40
CA GLU A 536 -17.46 13.48 -33.87
C GLU A 536 -18.58 14.50 -33.57
N ALA A 537 -19.59 14.59 -34.43
CA ALA A 537 -20.75 15.44 -34.20
C ALA A 537 -21.57 15.03 -32.96
N LYS A 538 -21.46 13.78 -32.54
CA LYS A 538 -22.09 13.23 -31.32
C LYS A 538 -21.16 13.29 -30.10
N GLY A 539 -19.93 13.82 -30.23
CA GLY A 539 -18.96 13.91 -29.14
C GLY A 539 -18.22 12.60 -28.84
N ILE A 540 -18.27 11.61 -29.74
CA ILE A 540 -17.59 10.33 -29.61
C ILE A 540 -16.17 10.46 -30.13
N GLU A 541 -15.21 10.05 -29.32
CA GLU A 541 -13.80 10.03 -29.69
C GLU A 541 -13.46 8.80 -30.52
N VAL A 542 -12.71 9.01 -31.59
CA VAL A 542 -12.41 7.99 -32.59
C VAL A 542 -10.91 7.85 -32.85
N ILE A 543 -10.40 6.63 -32.87
CA ILE A 543 -9.15 6.28 -33.55
C ILE A 543 -9.49 5.79 -34.94
N PHE A 544 -8.83 6.31 -35.98
CA PHE A 544 -9.03 5.91 -37.36
C PHE A 544 -7.78 5.24 -37.94
N ASP A 545 -7.89 3.97 -38.32
CA ASP A 545 -6.86 3.32 -39.10
C ASP A 545 -7.05 3.53 -40.60
N ASP A 546 -6.50 4.64 -41.05
CA ASP A 546 -6.51 5.09 -42.45
C ASP A 546 -5.30 4.64 -43.28
N ARG A 547 -4.44 3.74 -42.75
CA ARG A 547 -3.19 3.30 -43.37
C ARG A 547 -3.44 2.43 -44.64
N LYS A 548 -3.33 3.00 -45.82
CA LYS A 548 -3.67 2.33 -47.11
C LYS A 548 -2.76 1.15 -47.49
N LYS A 549 -1.51 1.12 -46.98
CA LYS A 549 -0.49 0.10 -47.33
C LYS A 549 -0.34 -1.01 -46.28
N VAL A 550 -1.20 -1.05 -45.28
CA VAL A 550 -1.17 -2.05 -44.19
C VAL A 550 -2.28 -3.08 -44.43
N SER A 551 -1.94 -4.35 -44.23
CA SER A 551 -2.91 -5.46 -44.41
C SER A 551 -4.02 -5.42 -43.37
N PRO A 552 -5.25 -5.88 -43.67
CA PRO A 552 -6.35 -5.90 -42.71
C PRO A 552 -6.00 -6.66 -41.42
N GLY A 553 -5.30 -7.79 -41.52
CA GLY A 553 -4.92 -8.57 -40.34
C GLY A 553 -3.97 -7.83 -39.36
N VAL A 554 -3.09 -6.94 -39.87
CA VAL A 554 -2.25 -6.10 -39.02
C VAL A 554 -3.10 -4.99 -38.38
N LYS A 555 -4.02 -4.38 -39.11
CA LYS A 555 -4.91 -3.34 -38.58
C LYS A 555 -5.78 -3.88 -37.44
N PHE A 556 -6.35 -5.08 -37.60
CA PHE A 556 -7.15 -5.70 -36.54
C PHE A 556 -6.32 -6.02 -35.30
N LYS A 557 -5.11 -6.58 -35.48
CA LYS A 557 -4.20 -6.85 -34.36
C LYS A 557 -3.79 -5.58 -33.61
N ASP A 558 -3.55 -4.48 -34.34
CA ASP A 558 -3.25 -3.19 -33.73
C ASP A 558 -4.46 -2.64 -32.96
N ALA A 559 -5.68 -2.73 -33.51
CA ALA A 559 -6.90 -2.28 -32.84
C ALA A 559 -7.20 -3.08 -31.57
N GLU A 560 -7.05 -4.41 -31.63
CA GLU A 560 -7.22 -5.32 -30.49
C GLU A 560 -6.14 -5.04 -29.41
N LEU A 561 -4.89 -4.80 -29.81
CA LEU A 561 -3.77 -4.52 -28.89
C LEU A 561 -3.93 -3.17 -28.18
N ILE A 562 -4.35 -2.13 -28.91
CA ILE A 562 -4.57 -0.77 -28.36
C ILE A 562 -5.69 -0.78 -27.32
N GLY A 563 -6.72 -1.58 -27.49
CA GLY A 563 -7.70 -1.81 -26.42
C GLY A 563 -8.88 -0.86 -26.38
N VAL A 564 -9.22 -0.20 -27.50
CA VAL A 564 -10.43 0.64 -27.61
C VAL A 564 -11.69 -0.24 -27.56
N PRO A 565 -12.73 0.11 -26.79
CA PRO A 565 -13.87 -0.77 -26.50
C PRO A 565 -14.62 -1.30 -27.73
N LEU A 566 -14.86 -0.45 -28.73
CA LEU A 566 -15.60 -0.80 -29.95
C LEU A 566 -14.73 -0.70 -31.19
N ILE A 567 -14.90 -1.65 -32.11
CA ILE A 567 -14.26 -1.66 -33.43
C ILE A 567 -15.34 -1.57 -34.50
N ALA A 568 -15.23 -0.58 -35.41
CA ALA A 568 -16.09 -0.43 -36.57
C ALA A 568 -15.27 -0.65 -37.85
N VAL A 569 -15.70 -1.56 -38.71
CA VAL A 569 -14.95 -1.98 -39.90
C VAL A 569 -15.68 -1.52 -41.16
N ALA A 570 -15.03 -0.63 -41.90
CA ALA A 570 -15.44 -0.25 -43.27
C ALA A 570 -14.54 -0.99 -44.28
N GLY A 571 -15.12 -1.89 -45.06
CA GLY A 571 -14.36 -2.74 -45.93
C GLY A 571 -15.17 -3.28 -47.11
N ARG A 572 -14.92 -4.57 -47.44
CA ARG A 572 -15.57 -5.24 -48.59
C ARG A 572 -17.09 -5.21 -48.49
N ASP A 573 -17.65 -5.43 -47.28
CA ASP A 573 -19.10 -5.46 -47.10
C ASP A 573 -19.70 -4.07 -47.17
N THR A 574 -18.95 -3.05 -46.82
CA THR A 574 -19.36 -1.63 -47.01
C THR A 574 -19.54 -1.33 -48.50
N VAL A 575 -18.63 -1.78 -49.35
CA VAL A 575 -18.69 -1.56 -50.82
C VAL A 575 -19.80 -2.38 -51.47
N ASN A 576 -19.91 -3.67 -51.06
CA ASN A 576 -20.82 -4.61 -51.74
C ASN A 576 -22.26 -4.54 -51.19
N ASN A 577 -22.41 -4.34 -49.87
CA ASN A 577 -23.68 -4.50 -49.18
C ASN A 577 -24.15 -3.21 -48.51
N GLY A 578 -23.35 -2.14 -48.52
CA GLY A 578 -23.67 -0.90 -47.83
C GLY A 578 -23.71 -0.98 -46.29
N THR A 579 -22.92 -1.91 -45.69
CA THR A 579 -22.92 -2.16 -44.27
C THR A 579 -21.54 -1.94 -43.63
N ILE A 580 -21.52 -1.50 -42.38
CA ILE A 580 -20.34 -1.45 -41.52
C ILE A 580 -20.48 -2.54 -40.44
N GLU A 581 -19.45 -3.34 -40.24
CA GLU A 581 -19.40 -4.26 -39.10
C GLU A 581 -19.03 -3.49 -37.85
N VAL A 582 -19.86 -3.57 -36.79
CA VAL A 582 -19.57 -3.02 -35.47
C VAL A 582 -19.51 -4.17 -34.49
N ARG A 583 -18.42 -4.24 -33.72
CA ARG A 583 -18.18 -5.31 -32.75
C ARG A 583 -17.44 -4.81 -31.52
N ASP A 584 -17.49 -5.59 -30.48
CA ASP A 584 -16.62 -5.36 -29.31
C ASP A 584 -15.15 -5.64 -29.67
N ARG A 585 -14.24 -5.09 -28.91
CA ARG A 585 -12.79 -5.23 -29.12
C ARG A 585 -12.36 -6.70 -29.21
N ASN A 586 -12.91 -7.57 -28.37
CA ASN A 586 -12.61 -9.03 -28.34
C ASN A 586 -13.18 -9.79 -29.54
N GLY A 587 -14.00 -9.15 -30.35
CA GLY A 587 -14.66 -9.74 -31.53
C GLY A 587 -16.08 -10.23 -31.28
N GLU A 588 -16.58 -10.12 -30.07
CA GLU A 588 -17.95 -10.47 -29.70
C GLU A 588 -18.95 -9.42 -30.17
N ASN A 589 -20.24 -9.76 -30.09
CA ASN A 589 -21.36 -8.89 -30.45
C ASN A 589 -21.20 -8.20 -31.83
N ALA A 590 -20.63 -8.93 -32.80
CA ALA A 590 -20.45 -8.43 -34.16
C ALA A 590 -21.80 -8.30 -34.86
N GLU A 591 -22.06 -7.13 -35.42
CA GLU A 591 -23.30 -6.82 -36.16
C GLU A 591 -22.99 -6.02 -37.42
N ALA A 592 -23.59 -6.44 -38.56
CA ALA A 592 -23.51 -5.70 -39.82
C ALA A 592 -24.64 -4.66 -39.87
N VAL A 593 -24.30 -3.40 -39.82
CA VAL A 593 -25.23 -2.27 -39.70
C VAL A 593 -25.20 -1.45 -40.99
N PRO A 594 -26.35 -1.05 -41.54
CA PRO A 594 -26.35 -0.10 -42.67
C PRO A 594 -25.51 1.14 -42.35
N VAL A 595 -24.73 1.62 -43.33
CA VAL A 595 -23.85 2.81 -43.15
C VAL A 595 -24.59 3.98 -42.54
N ALA A 596 -25.84 4.23 -42.96
CA ALA A 596 -26.67 5.33 -42.47
C ALA A 596 -27.07 5.22 -40.98
N ASP A 597 -27.11 4.01 -40.43
CA ASP A 597 -27.51 3.73 -39.03
C ASP A 597 -26.31 3.52 -38.09
N ALA A 598 -25.10 3.30 -38.63
CA ALA A 598 -23.92 2.91 -37.89
C ALA A 598 -23.55 3.91 -36.79
N ALA A 599 -23.54 5.21 -37.08
CA ALA A 599 -23.21 6.23 -36.08
C ALA A 599 -24.20 6.29 -34.92
N ARG A 600 -25.49 6.03 -35.16
CA ARG A 600 -26.51 5.98 -34.12
C ARG A 600 -26.30 4.76 -33.22
N MET A 601 -26.17 3.58 -33.84
CA MET A 601 -25.96 2.32 -33.10
C MET A 601 -24.69 2.36 -32.25
N ILE A 602 -23.58 2.87 -32.80
CA ILE A 602 -22.33 3.04 -32.07
C ILE A 602 -22.53 3.99 -30.88
N ALA A 603 -23.24 5.12 -31.08
CA ALA A 603 -23.51 6.07 -30.00
C ALA A 603 -24.33 5.44 -28.86
N ASP A 604 -25.33 4.62 -29.21
CA ASP A 604 -26.15 3.90 -28.23
C ASP A 604 -25.29 2.89 -27.43
N ARG A 605 -24.38 2.15 -28.09
CA ARG A 605 -23.44 1.23 -27.42
C ARG A 605 -22.44 1.98 -26.53
N VAL A 606 -21.85 3.06 -27.00
CA VAL A 606 -20.95 3.91 -26.20
C VAL A 606 -21.66 4.44 -24.97
N ALA A 607 -22.89 4.95 -25.10
CA ALA A 607 -23.69 5.43 -23.97
C ALA A 607 -24.00 4.32 -22.95
N ALA A 608 -24.14 3.09 -23.39
CA ALA A 608 -24.30 1.94 -22.49
C ALA A 608 -23.01 1.57 -21.75
N LEU A 609 -21.85 1.71 -22.38
CA LEU A 609 -20.52 1.46 -21.78
C LEU A 609 -20.06 2.56 -20.82
N LEU A 610 -20.64 3.75 -20.89
CA LEU A 610 -20.31 4.89 -20.03
C LEU A 610 -21.21 5.00 -18.79
N LYS A 611 -22.21 4.11 -18.65
CA LYS A 611 -23.11 4.02 -17.47
C LYS A 611 -22.48 3.18 -16.36
#